data_e9fcbff4498f7db78fb869799bcac099
#
_entry.id   e9fcbff4498f7db78fb869799bcac099
#
_cell.length_a   1.000
_cell.length_b   1.000
_cell.length_c   1.000
_cell.angle_alpha   90.00
_cell.angle_beta   90.00
_cell.angle_gamma   90.00
#
_symmetry.space_group_name_H-M   'P 1'
#
loop_
_entity.id
_entity.type
_entity.pdbx_description
1 polymer ?
#
loop_
_entity_poly.entity_id
_entity_poly.type
_entity_poly.pdbx_seq_one_letter_code
_entity_poly.pdbx_strand_id
1 'polypeptide(L)'
;IISRPYINLTLQLMRDFGAQADWASKDCITVSPGGYTDTPFTVESDWSAASYWYQMMAIEGIKNEKIKMKGGDRSSAKESEDSTKEEAHTAEIELLGLFAHSYQGDSRGAEVFARLGVHTEYTDRGVKLIRKGTPATRLDEDMVDIPDLAQTFVVTCCLMDIPFRFTGLQSLKIKETDRITALITELRKLGYVVRSEQDSILLWDGERCPADADPVIATYEDHRLSLI
;
A
#
# COMPACT_ATOMS: atom_id res chain seq x y z
N ILE A 1 -8.00 11.41 -17.51
CA ILE A 1 -6.54 11.33 -17.29
C ILE A 1 -6.33 10.42 -16.10
N ILE A 2 -5.55 9.37 -16.27
CA ILE A 2 -5.17 8.42 -15.23
C ILE A 2 -3.95 8.98 -14.49
N SER A 3 -3.82 8.69 -13.20
CA SER A 3 -2.69 9.13 -12.37
C SER A 3 -2.51 10.67 -12.39
N ARG A 4 -3.62 11.40 -12.33
CA ARG A 4 -3.63 12.87 -12.29
C ARG A 4 -2.77 13.46 -11.14
N PRO A 5 -2.66 12.83 -9.96
CA PRO A 5 -1.79 13.30 -8.88
C PRO A 5 -0.33 13.50 -9.30
N TYR A 6 0.23 12.67 -10.18
CA TYR A 6 1.61 12.84 -10.66
C TYR A 6 1.80 14.09 -11.53
N ILE A 7 0.77 14.44 -12.32
CA ILE A 7 0.78 15.70 -13.08
C ILE A 7 0.69 16.87 -12.11
N ASN A 8 -0.20 16.79 -11.11
CA ASN A 8 -0.34 17.82 -10.10
C ASN A 8 0.94 18.03 -9.28
N LEU A 9 1.65 16.94 -8.93
CA LEU A 9 2.96 17.01 -8.30
C LEU A 9 3.94 17.81 -9.15
N THR A 10 4.04 17.51 -10.45
CA THR A 10 4.92 18.24 -11.36
C THR A 10 4.56 19.71 -11.44
N LEU A 11 3.27 20.03 -11.61
CA LEU A 11 2.79 21.43 -11.65
C LEU A 11 3.08 22.17 -10.35
N GLN A 12 2.92 21.50 -9.21
CA GLN A 12 3.21 22.09 -7.91
C GLN A 12 4.71 22.40 -7.76
N LEU A 13 5.58 21.44 -8.12
CA LEU A 13 7.03 21.69 -8.12
C LEU A 13 7.41 22.86 -9.05
N MET A 14 6.84 22.93 -10.25
CA MET A 14 7.08 24.06 -11.14
C MET A 14 6.71 25.41 -10.49
N ARG A 15 5.58 25.45 -9.78
CA ARG A 15 5.15 26.67 -9.06
C ARG A 15 6.07 26.99 -7.88
N ASP A 16 6.48 26.01 -7.11
CA ASP A 16 7.39 26.18 -5.97
C ASP A 16 8.75 26.77 -6.41
N PHE A 17 9.17 26.45 -7.64
CA PHE A 17 10.37 27.02 -8.28
C PHE A 17 10.07 28.28 -9.12
N GLY A 18 8.91 28.88 -8.96
CA GLY A 18 8.59 30.21 -9.52
C GLY A 18 7.94 30.21 -10.91
N ALA A 19 7.72 29.05 -11.52
CA ALA A 19 7.04 28.99 -12.82
C ALA A 19 5.52 29.21 -12.66
N GLN A 20 4.90 29.80 -13.67
CA GLN A 20 3.45 29.90 -13.79
C GLN A 20 2.93 28.73 -14.62
N ALA A 21 2.51 27.68 -13.93
CA ALA A 21 2.02 26.45 -14.55
C ALA A 21 0.76 25.98 -13.85
N ASP A 22 -0.33 25.78 -14.59
CA ASP A 22 -1.60 25.32 -14.02
C ASP A 22 -2.51 24.68 -15.08
N TRP A 23 -3.57 24.02 -14.60
CA TRP A 23 -4.64 23.54 -15.45
C TRP A 23 -5.46 24.71 -16.01
N ALA A 24 -5.46 24.86 -17.33
CA ALA A 24 -6.36 25.80 -18.01
C ALA A 24 -7.79 25.22 -18.20
N SER A 25 -7.88 23.88 -18.29
CA SER A 25 -9.12 23.13 -18.35
C SER A 25 -8.90 21.70 -17.87
N LYS A 26 -9.93 20.85 -17.92
CA LYS A 26 -9.85 19.43 -17.52
C LYS A 26 -8.67 18.66 -18.18
N ASP A 27 -8.34 18.99 -19.43
CA ASP A 27 -7.37 18.25 -20.25
C ASP A 27 -6.30 19.15 -20.87
N CYS A 28 -6.19 20.41 -20.40
CA CYS A 28 -5.24 21.37 -20.94
C CYS A 28 -4.43 22.02 -19.80
N ILE A 29 -3.13 22.04 -19.95
CA ILE A 29 -2.21 22.70 -19.04
C ILE A 29 -1.60 23.90 -19.76
N THR A 30 -1.52 25.03 -19.07
CA THR A 30 -0.87 26.24 -19.54
C THR A 30 0.39 26.50 -18.72
N VAL A 31 1.50 26.74 -19.42
CA VAL A 31 2.77 27.19 -18.83
C VAL A 31 3.13 28.53 -19.46
N SER A 32 3.23 29.58 -18.65
CA SER A 32 3.65 30.89 -19.12
C SER A 32 5.15 30.93 -19.39
N PRO A 33 5.61 31.68 -20.42
CA PRO A 33 7.03 31.94 -20.60
C PRO A 33 7.65 32.57 -19.34
N GLY A 34 8.81 32.03 -18.90
CA GLY A 34 9.49 32.49 -17.70
C GLY A 34 10.65 31.57 -17.36
N GLY A 35 11.31 31.83 -16.24
CA GLY A 35 12.39 31.01 -15.69
C GLY A 35 12.04 30.45 -14.34
N TYR A 36 12.87 29.53 -13.87
CA TYR A 36 12.83 29.05 -12.48
C TYR A 36 13.66 29.96 -11.58
N THR A 37 13.27 30.02 -10.30
CA THR A 37 14.03 30.70 -9.25
C THR A 37 14.75 29.66 -8.40
N ASP A 38 15.95 30.02 -7.94
CA ASP A 38 16.68 29.19 -6.99
C ASP A 38 15.95 29.20 -5.65
N THR A 39 15.45 28.03 -5.26
CA THR A 39 14.59 27.86 -4.09
C THR A 39 15.07 26.64 -3.30
N PRO A 40 15.36 26.76 -1.99
CA PRO A 40 15.63 25.60 -1.14
C PRO A 40 14.47 24.61 -1.19
N PHE A 41 14.77 23.36 -1.49
CA PHE A 41 13.75 22.30 -1.58
C PHE A 41 14.23 21.03 -0.91
N THR A 42 13.37 20.42 -0.12
CA THR A 42 13.62 19.10 0.48
C THR A 42 12.85 18.05 -0.30
N VAL A 43 13.57 17.09 -0.88
CA VAL A 43 12.96 15.97 -1.59
C VAL A 43 12.32 15.03 -0.58
N GLU A 44 11.02 14.80 -0.72
CA GLU A 44 10.28 13.84 0.08
C GLU A 44 10.67 12.40 -0.28
N SER A 45 10.66 11.50 0.71
CA SER A 45 10.82 10.06 0.48
C SER A 45 9.64 9.48 -0.29
N ASP A 46 9.85 8.33 -0.94
CA ASP A 46 8.88 7.70 -1.84
C ASP A 46 7.75 6.99 -1.07
N TRP A 47 6.52 7.49 -1.19
CA TRP A 47 5.33 6.87 -0.62
C TRP A 47 4.98 5.52 -1.25
N SER A 48 5.33 5.29 -2.52
CA SER A 48 5.16 3.97 -3.12
C SER A 48 6.06 2.94 -2.44
N ALA A 49 7.34 3.29 -2.20
CA ALA A 49 8.27 2.44 -1.47
C ALA A 49 7.85 2.24 -0.01
N ALA A 50 7.29 3.26 0.63
CA ALA A 50 6.74 3.16 1.98
C ALA A 50 5.65 2.09 2.09
N SER A 51 4.84 1.87 1.05
CA SER A 51 3.73 0.91 1.05
C SER A 51 4.15 -0.52 1.40
N TYR A 52 5.38 -0.93 1.10
CA TYR A 52 5.90 -2.25 1.46
C TYR A 52 6.12 -2.40 2.97
N TRP A 53 6.50 -1.33 3.65
CA TRP A 53 6.61 -1.31 5.12
C TRP A 53 5.23 -1.38 5.79
N TYR A 54 4.25 -0.66 5.23
CA TYR A 54 2.85 -0.80 5.64
C TYR A 54 2.33 -2.22 5.46
N GLN A 55 2.64 -2.87 4.33
CA GLN A 55 2.30 -4.25 4.05
C GLN A 55 2.87 -5.20 5.10
N MET A 56 4.18 -5.09 5.40
CA MET A 56 4.83 -5.92 6.41
C MET A 56 4.17 -5.75 7.79
N MET A 57 3.88 -4.52 8.19
CA MET A 57 3.16 -4.23 9.44
C MET A 57 1.76 -4.83 9.47
N ALA A 58 1.01 -4.76 8.37
CA ALA A 58 -0.32 -5.32 8.28
C ALA A 58 -0.31 -6.85 8.46
N ILE A 59 0.62 -7.53 7.79
CA ILE A 59 0.72 -9.00 7.77
C ILE A 59 1.27 -9.56 9.10
N GLU A 60 2.25 -8.93 9.71
CA GLU A 60 2.84 -9.38 10.97
C GLU A 60 1.81 -9.51 12.09
N GLY A 61 0.85 -8.58 12.16
CA GLY A 61 -0.21 -8.61 13.15
C GLY A 61 -1.05 -9.87 13.14
N ILE A 62 -1.24 -10.49 11.98
CA ILE A 62 -2.03 -11.73 11.86
C ILE A 62 -1.30 -12.92 12.47
N LYS A 63 0.01 -13.00 12.33
CA LYS A 63 0.81 -14.07 12.93
C LYS A 63 0.66 -14.04 14.44
N ASN A 64 0.71 -12.86 15.03
CA ASN A 64 0.58 -12.66 16.48
C ASN A 64 -0.83 -12.98 17.01
N GLU A 65 -1.89 -12.65 16.28
CA GLU A 65 -3.26 -13.01 16.63
C GLU A 65 -3.53 -14.52 16.52
N LYS A 66 -3.05 -15.18 15.45
CA LYS A 66 -3.19 -16.64 15.28
C LYS A 66 -2.41 -17.43 16.36
N ILE A 67 -1.29 -16.90 16.85
CA ILE A 67 -0.54 -17.51 17.97
C ILE A 67 -1.34 -17.36 19.28
N LYS A 68 -1.94 -16.21 19.55
CA LYS A 68 -2.79 -16.01 20.74
C LYS A 68 -4.02 -16.92 20.76
N MET A 69 -4.66 -17.15 19.61
CA MET A 69 -5.83 -18.06 19.52
C MET A 69 -5.47 -19.54 19.69
N LYS A 70 -4.28 -19.97 19.28
CA LYS A 70 -3.81 -21.36 19.47
C LYS A 70 -3.31 -21.65 20.90
N GLY A 71 -3.00 -20.63 21.68
CA GLY A 71 -2.56 -20.75 23.08
C GLY A 71 -3.69 -20.84 24.11
N GLY A 72 -4.96 -20.77 23.68
CA GLY A 72 -6.13 -20.67 24.57
C GLY A 72 -6.66 -21.97 25.19
N ASP A 73 -6.02 -23.13 24.99
CA ASP A 73 -6.46 -24.38 25.60
C ASP A 73 -5.34 -25.07 26.40
N ARG A 74 -5.03 -24.53 27.57
CA ARG A 74 -4.35 -25.25 28.63
C ARG A 74 -5.02 -24.92 29.94
N SER A 75 -6.00 -25.77 30.31
CA SER A 75 -6.51 -25.87 31.65
C SER A 75 -5.42 -26.41 32.59
N SER A 76 -5.36 -25.79 33.77
CA SER A 76 -4.74 -26.24 35.00
C SER A 76 -3.23 -26.37 35.10
N ALA A 77 -2.60 -25.32 35.67
CA ALA A 77 -1.58 -25.49 36.73
C ALA A 77 -1.34 -24.14 37.44
N LYS A 78 -1.59 -24.14 38.72
CA LYS A 78 -1.22 -23.30 39.85
C LYS A 78 -0.42 -22.00 39.64
N GLU A 79 -1.00 -20.99 40.31
CA GLU A 79 -0.48 -19.68 40.66
C GLU A 79 0.98 -19.71 41.14
N SER A 80 1.82 -18.85 40.54
CA SER A 80 2.87 -18.13 41.22
C SER A 80 2.84 -16.70 40.71
N GLU A 81 2.46 -15.79 41.63
CA GLU A 81 2.52 -14.35 41.42
C GLU A 81 3.99 -13.94 41.17
N ASP A 82 4.32 -13.58 39.95
CA ASP A 82 5.35 -12.62 39.64
C ASP A 82 4.86 -11.73 38.50
N SER A 83 4.40 -10.53 38.89
CA SER A 83 3.84 -9.53 38.02
C SER A 83 4.94 -8.77 37.28
N THR A 84 5.56 -9.38 36.28
CA THR A 84 6.16 -8.63 35.20
C THR A 84 5.08 -8.41 34.14
N LYS A 85 4.54 -7.20 34.10
CA LYS A 85 3.75 -6.71 32.97
C LYS A 85 4.58 -6.91 31.71
N GLU A 86 4.31 -7.96 30.92
CA GLU A 86 4.65 -8.00 29.52
C GLU A 86 3.92 -6.83 28.87
N GLU A 87 4.59 -5.70 28.75
CA GLU A 87 4.21 -4.65 27.81
C GLU A 87 4.17 -5.34 26.45
N ALA A 88 2.96 -5.49 25.91
CA ALA A 88 2.77 -5.95 24.54
C ALA A 88 3.57 -4.97 23.65
N HIS A 89 4.76 -5.37 23.21
CA HIS A 89 5.54 -4.63 22.23
C HIS A 89 4.66 -4.48 20.98
N THR A 90 3.98 -3.35 20.87
CA THR A 90 3.30 -2.96 19.66
C THR A 90 4.42 -2.69 18.66
N ALA A 91 4.52 -3.51 17.61
CA ALA A 91 5.50 -3.29 16.57
C ALA A 91 5.33 -1.86 16.04
N GLU A 92 6.42 -1.10 16.02
CA GLU A 92 6.47 0.29 15.58
C GLU A 92 7.59 0.41 14.54
N ILE A 93 7.33 1.06 13.42
CA ILE A 93 8.31 1.34 12.38
C ILE A 93 8.32 2.84 12.13
N GLU A 94 9.48 3.49 12.18
CA GLU A 94 9.66 4.88 11.78
C GLU A 94 10.23 4.95 10.36
N LEU A 95 9.52 5.68 9.46
CA LEU A 95 9.96 5.96 8.09
C LEU A 95 10.26 7.45 7.97
N LEU A 96 11.49 7.77 7.62
CA LEU A 96 11.96 9.16 7.56
C LEU A 96 11.62 9.82 6.22
N GLY A 97 11.43 11.14 6.24
CA GLY A 97 11.27 11.96 5.04
C GLY A 97 9.91 11.85 4.37
N LEU A 98 8.90 11.29 5.03
CA LEU A 98 7.51 11.27 4.58
C LEU A 98 6.69 12.29 5.38
N PHE A 99 5.90 13.12 4.72
CA PHE A 99 5.24 14.25 5.35
C PHE A 99 3.72 14.23 5.18
N ALA A 100 3.00 14.87 6.12
CA ALA A 100 1.54 14.95 6.12
C ALA A 100 0.98 15.68 4.89
N HIS A 101 1.72 16.64 4.35
CA HIS A 101 1.35 17.40 3.15
C HIS A 101 2.24 16.98 1.99
N SER A 102 1.97 15.80 1.45
CA SER A 102 2.69 15.24 0.33
C SER A 102 2.08 15.66 -1.01
N TYR A 103 2.95 15.93 -1.99
CA TYR A 103 2.53 16.06 -3.39
C TYR A 103 2.38 14.72 -4.09
N GLN A 104 2.87 13.65 -3.51
CA GLN A 104 2.76 12.30 -4.06
C GLN A 104 1.35 11.75 -3.84
N GLY A 105 0.67 11.35 -4.92
CA GLY A 105 -0.66 10.73 -4.83
C GLY A 105 -0.69 9.49 -3.94
N ASP A 106 0.40 8.71 -3.95
CA ASP A 106 0.54 7.46 -3.20
C ASP A 106 0.53 7.67 -1.66
N SER A 107 0.69 8.90 -1.16
CA SER A 107 0.50 9.23 0.27
C SER A 107 -0.91 8.85 0.77
N ARG A 108 -1.93 8.84 -0.12
CA ARG A 108 -3.28 8.34 0.18
C ARG A 108 -3.28 6.87 0.64
N GLY A 109 -2.24 6.11 0.30
CA GLY A 109 -2.05 4.74 0.77
C GLY A 109 -2.12 4.61 2.29
N ALA A 110 -1.67 5.62 3.05
CA ALA A 110 -1.75 5.64 4.51
C ALA A 110 -3.20 5.52 5.03
N GLU A 111 -4.17 6.21 4.38
CA GLU A 111 -5.59 6.15 4.73
C GLU A 111 -6.17 4.76 4.44
N VAL A 112 -5.78 4.15 3.33
CA VAL A 112 -6.25 2.82 2.94
C VAL A 112 -5.66 1.77 3.87
N PHE A 113 -4.38 1.85 4.24
CA PHE A 113 -3.74 0.95 5.21
C PHE A 113 -4.31 1.10 6.63
N ALA A 114 -4.82 2.27 7.01
CA ALA A 114 -5.52 2.45 8.29
C ALA A 114 -6.74 1.52 8.40
N ARG A 115 -7.43 1.26 7.29
CA ARG A 115 -8.54 0.29 7.22
C ARG A 115 -8.06 -1.17 7.35
N LEU A 116 -6.77 -1.43 7.11
CA LEU A 116 -6.11 -2.73 7.34
C LEU A 116 -5.42 -2.81 8.72
N GLY A 117 -5.65 -1.82 9.59
CA GLY A 117 -5.14 -1.79 10.96
C GLY A 117 -3.72 -1.21 11.10
N VAL A 118 -3.18 -0.56 10.08
CA VAL A 118 -1.88 0.14 10.16
C VAL A 118 -2.11 1.64 10.09
N HIS A 119 -1.94 2.32 11.21
CA HIS A 119 -2.14 3.75 11.34
C HIS A 119 -0.83 4.52 11.20
N THR A 120 -0.94 5.73 10.70
CA THR A 120 0.18 6.65 10.48
C THR A 120 0.14 7.77 11.51
N GLU A 121 1.20 7.94 12.27
CA GLU A 121 1.45 9.12 13.09
C GLU A 121 2.52 9.97 12.42
N TYR A 122 2.19 11.21 12.11
CA TYR A 122 3.13 12.15 11.49
C TYR A 122 4.01 12.79 12.55
N THR A 123 5.30 12.87 12.27
CA THR A 123 6.34 13.49 13.11
C THR A 123 7.08 14.56 12.31
N ASP A 124 7.94 15.34 12.98
CA ASP A 124 8.79 16.34 12.31
C ASP A 124 9.83 15.71 11.35
N ARG A 125 10.11 14.41 11.48
CA ARG A 125 11.11 13.71 10.68
C ARG A 125 10.52 12.78 9.63
N GLY A 126 9.23 12.43 9.74
CA GLY A 126 8.59 11.47 8.86
C GLY A 126 7.31 10.91 9.47
N VAL A 127 7.12 9.58 9.38
CA VAL A 127 5.94 8.90 9.90
C VAL A 127 6.32 7.71 10.78
N LYS A 128 5.49 7.45 11.78
CA LYS A 128 5.49 6.22 12.56
C LYS A 128 4.30 5.37 12.17
N LEU A 129 4.56 4.11 11.86
CA LEU A 129 3.54 3.13 11.57
C LEU A 129 3.18 2.41 12.87
N ILE A 130 1.91 2.43 13.22
CA ILE A 130 1.41 1.83 14.45
C ILE A 130 0.28 0.87 14.10
N ARG A 131 0.40 -0.35 14.57
CA ARG A 131 -0.69 -1.30 14.45
C ARG A 131 -1.76 -1.00 15.50
N LYS A 132 -2.98 -0.71 15.05
CA LYS A 132 -4.09 -0.36 15.93
C LYS A 132 -5.44 -0.75 15.33
N GLY A 133 -6.33 -1.23 16.17
CA GLY A 133 -7.71 -1.56 15.77
C GLY A 133 -7.83 -2.90 15.03
N THR A 134 -9.04 -3.22 14.62
CA THR A 134 -9.38 -4.43 13.87
C THR A 134 -9.41 -4.10 12.38
N PRO A 135 -8.73 -4.89 11.52
CA PRO A 135 -8.83 -4.71 10.08
C PRO A 135 -10.25 -4.82 9.56
N ALA A 136 -10.55 -4.13 8.48
CA ALA A 136 -11.81 -4.24 7.77
C ALA A 136 -12.02 -5.70 7.28
N THR A 137 -13.27 -6.14 7.25
CA THR A 137 -13.64 -7.48 6.75
C THR A 137 -13.73 -7.54 5.23
N ARG A 138 -13.70 -6.40 4.56
CA ARG A 138 -13.64 -6.23 3.10
C ARG A 138 -13.02 -4.88 2.77
N LEU A 139 -12.24 -4.81 1.69
CA LEU A 139 -11.61 -3.59 1.20
C LEU A 139 -12.00 -3.33 -0.26
N ASP A 140 -12.91 -2.40 -0.49
CA ASP A 140 -13.25 -1.92 -1.83
C ASP A 140 -12.70 -0.50 -2.00
N GLU A 141 -11.99 -0.25 -3.13
CA GLU A 141 -11.27 1.01 -3.34
C GLU A 141 -11.17 1.37 -4.83
N ASP A 142 -11.28 2.66 -5.14
CA ASP A 142 -10.91 3.19 -6.45
C ASP A 142 -9.43 3.64 -6.44
N MET A 143 -8.63 2.93 -7.22
CA MET A 143 -7.18 3.09 -7.28
C MET A 143 -6.73 4.00 -8.44
N VAL A 144 -7.65 4.72 -9.09
CA VAL A 144 -7.35 5.54 -10.28
C VAL A 144 -6.24 6.57 -10.03
N ASP A 145 -6.17 7.10 -8.81
CA ASP A 145 -5.17 8.09 -8.39
C ASP A 145 -3.91 7.47 -7.75
N ILE A 146 -3.98 6.21 -7.33
CA ILE A 146 -2.89 5.47 -6.68
C ILE A 146 -2.70 4.06 -7.30
N PRO A 147 -2.71 3.91 -8.63
CA PRO A 147 -2.70 2.59 -9.25
C PRO A 147 -1.41 1.81 -8.96
N ASP A 148 -0.32 2.50 -8.69
CA ASP A 148 0.98 1.90 -8.37
C ASP A 148 1.03 1.24 -6.97
N LEU A 149 0.03 1.44 -6.13
CA LEU A 149 -0.14 0.73 -4.86
C LEU A 149 -1.01 -0.53 -4.96
N ALA A 150 -1.66 -0.75 -6.10
CA ALA A 150 -2.63 -1.83 -6.24
C ALA A 150 -2.02 -3.21 -5.98
N GLN A 151 -0.80 -3.50 -6.48
CA GLN A 151 -0.13 -4.78 -6.24
C GLN A 151 0.12 -5.00 -4.75
N THR A 152 0.57 -3.99 -4.02
CA THR A 152 0.80 -4.07 -2.58
C THR A 152 -0.51 -4.39 -1.84
N PHE A 153 -1.60 -3.69 -2.17
CA PHE A 153 -2.91 -3.94 -1.54
C PHE A 153 -3.50 -5.30 -1.90
N VAL A 154 -3.38 -5.75 -3.16
CA VAL A 154 -3.86 -7.06 -3.61
C VAL A 154 -3.18 -8.17 -2.81
N VAL A 155 -1.86 -8.15 -2.71
CA VAL A 155 -1.09 -9.15 -1.95
C VAL A 155 -1.40 -9.06 -0.46
N THR A 156 -1.44 -7.84 0.10
CA THR A 156 -1.79 -7.63 1.52
C THR A 156 -3.16 -8.24 1.83
N CYS A 157 -4.19 -7.92 1.06
CA CYS A 157 -5.55 -8.43 1.27
C CYS A 157 -5.62 -9.95 1.15
N CYS A 158 -4.96 -10.55 0.14
CA CYS A 158 -4.87 -12.00 0.01
C CYS A 158 -4.25 -12.65 1.25
N LEU A 159 -3.10 -12.15 1.71
CA LEU A 159 -2.39 -12.69 2.87
C LEU A 159 -3.14 -12.46 4.19
N MET A 160 -3.96 -11.42 4.26
CA MET A 160 -4.83 -11.11 5.42
C MET A 160 -6.17 -11.83 5.38
N ASP A 161 -6.48 -12.61 4.33
CA ASP A 161 -7.81 -13.20 4.10
C ASP A 161 -8.95 -12.16 4.04
N ILE A 162 -8.67 -10.98 3.50
CA ILE A 162 -9.64 -9.89 3.35
C ILE A 162 -10.12 -9.82 1.90
N PRO A 163 -11.39 -10.13 1.60
CA PRO A 163 -11.97 -9.93 0.27
C PRO A 163 -11.84 -8.49 -0.18
N PHE A 164 -11.65 -8.27 -1.49
CA PHE A 164 -11.48 -6.93 -2.03
C PHE A 164 -12.04 -6.76 -3.44
N ARG A 165 -12.27 -5.50 -3.83
CA ARG A 165 -12.56 -5.07 -5.19
C ARG A 165 -11.88 -3.73 -5.46
N PHE A 166 -10.85 -3.74 -6.32
CA PHE A 166 -10.08 -2.55 -6.70
C PHE A 166 -10.41 -2.17 -8.14
N THR A 167 -10.82 -0.92 -8.34
CA THR A 167 -11.16 -0.33 -9.65
C THR A 167 -10.09 0.67 -10.08
N GLY A 168 -10.18 1.21 -11.31
CA GLY A 168 -9.28 2.26 -11.78
C GLY A 168 -7.89 1.76 -12.20
N LEU A 169 -7.73 0.45 -12.50
CA LEU A 169 -6.44 -0.21 -12.70
C LEU A 169 -6.01 -0.34 -14.18
N GLN A 170 -6.69 0.32 -15.10
CA GLN A 170 -6.44 0.18 -16.54
C GLN A 170 -4.98 0.51 -16.94
N SER A 171 -4.27 1.35 -16.18
CA SER A 171 -2.87 1.67 -16.45
C SER A 171 -1.90 0.51 -16.13
N LEU A 172 -2.30 -0.46 -15.32
CA LEU A 172 -1.43 -1.57 -14.91
C LEU A 172 -1.12 -2.55 -16.05
N LYS A 173 -1.91 -2.55 -17.12
CA LYS A 173 -1.67 -3.38 -18.31
C LYS A 173 -0.53 -2.88 -19.19
N ILE A 174 -0.17 -1.61 -19.09
CA ILE A 174 0.82 -0.93 -19.94
C ILE A 174 2.02 -0.41 -19.16
N LYS A 175 2.29 -1.00 -18.00
CA LYS A 175 3.51 -0.73 -17.21
C LYS A 175 4.68 -1.54 -17.77
N GLU A 176 5.71 -1.78 -16.97
CA GLU A 176 6.89 -2.61 -17.31
C GLU A 176 6.47 -4.02 -17.73
N THR A 177 5.38 -4.51 -17.15
CA THR A 177 4.68 -5.74 -17.53
C THR A 177 3.17 -5.54 -17.42
N ASP A 178 2.36 -6.49 -17.91
CA ASP A 178 0.94 -6.59 -17.56
C ASP A 178 0.81 -7.04 -16.09
N ARG A 179 0.81 -6.07 -15.16
CA ARG A 179 0.75 -6.32 -13.72
C ARG A 179 -0.52 -7.03 -13.28
N ILE A 180 -1.65 -6.82 -13.99
CA ILE A 180 -2.91 -7.50 -13.70
C ILE A 180 -2.74 -9.00 -13.92
N THR A 181 -2.26 -9.40 -15.09
CA THR A 181 -2.04 -10.80 -15.42
C THR A 181 -0.98 -11.44 -14.54
N ALA A 182 0.11 -10.72 -14.24
CA ALA A 182 1.16 -11.19 -13.35
C ALA A 182 0.63 -11.49 -11.94
N LEU A 183 -0.10 -10.56 -11.31
CA LEU A 183 -0.69 -10.75 -9.98
C LEU A 183 -1.63 -11.96 -9.93
N ILE A 184 -2.50 -12.14 -10.91
CA ILE A 184 -3.41 -13.28 -10.99
C ILE A 184 -2.62 -14.59 -11.09
N THR A 185 -1.58 -14.62 -11.92
CA THR A 185 -0.76 -15.81 -12.17
C THR A 185 0.03 -16.19 -10.92
N GLU A 186 0.70 -15.24 -10.29
CA GLU A 186 1.59 -15.52 -9.16
C GLU A 186 0.79 -15.85 -7.88
N LEU A 187 -0.30 -15.13 -7.62
CA LEU A 187 -1.16 -15.42 -6.47
C LEU A 187 -1.88 -16.78 -6.60
N ARG A 188 -2.16 -17.23 -7.82
CA ARG A 188 -2.72 -18.57 -8.03
C ARG A 188 -1.76 -19.67 -7.60
N LYS A 189 -0.45 -19.53 -7.79
CA LYS A 189 0.56 -20.47 -7.28
C LYS A 189 0.53 -20.59 -5.75
N LEU A 190 0.12 -19.51 -5.06
CA LEU A 190 -0.05 -19.47 -3.61
C LEU A 190 -1.46 -19.87 -3.14
N GLY A 191 -2.31 -20.30 -4.06
CA GLY A 191 -3.66 -20.79 -3.76
C GLY A 191 -4.77 -19.73 -3.74
N TYR A 192 -4.51 -18.51 -4.22
CA TYR A 192 -5.52 -17.44 -4.29
C TYR A 192 -6.10 -17.34 -5.71
N VAL A 193 -7.43 -17.33 -5.84
CA VAL A 193 -8.13 -17.19 -7.13
C VAL A 193 -8.58 -15.74 -7.30
N VAL A 194 -7.62 -14.86 -7.59
CA VAL A 194 -7.90 -13.45 -7.94
C VAL A 194 -8.44 -13.40 -9.36
N ARG A 195 -9.42 -12.53 -9.60
CA ARG A 195 -10.07 -12.34 -10.90
C ARG A 195 -9.92 -10.91 -11.39
N SER A 196 -9.98 -10.73 -12.70
CA SER A 196 -10.01 -9.43 -13.35
C SER A 196 -11.31 -9.23 -14.11
N GLU A 197 -11.85 -8.02 -14.08
CA GLU A 197 -12.99 -7.58 -14.88
C GLU A 197 -12.58 -6.38 -15.74
N GLN A 198 -12.94 -6.40 -17.02
CA GLN A 198 -12.73 -5.29 -17.96
C GLN A 198 -11.28 -4.78 -18.04
N ASP A 199 -10.30 -5.63 -17.74
CA ASP A 199 -8.87 -5.27 -17.70
C ASP A 199 -8.53 -4.04 -16.84
N SER A 200 -9.38 -3.70 -15.89
CA SER A 200 -9.27 -2.48 -15.07
C SER A 200 -9.71 -2.66 -13.62
N ILE A 201 -10.19 -3.86 -13.28
CA ILE A 201 -10.65 -4.21 -11.95
C ILE A 201 -9.96 -5.50 -11.52
N LEU A 202 -9.47 -5.55 -10.29
CA LEU A 202 -9.04 -6.77 -9.62
C LEU A 202 -9.96 -7.04 -8.45
N LEU A 203 -10.38 -8.29 -8.28
CA LEU A 203 -11.25 -8.69 -7.18
C LEU A 203 -10.93 -10.09 -6.67
N TRP A 204 -11.19 -10.30 -5.40
CA TRP A 204 -11.09 -11.58 -4.75
C TRP A 204 -12.15 -11.67 -3.63
N ASP A 205 -12.96 -12.72 -3.64
CA ASP A 205 -14.05 -12.94 -2.69
C ASP A 205 -13.76 -14.12 -1.74
N GLY A 206 -12.47 -14.45 -1.53
CA GLY A 206 -12.06 -15.55 -0.66
C GLY A 206 -11.90 -16.89 -1.39
N GLU A 207 -12.08 -16.95 -2.71
CA GLU A 207 -11.93 -18.19 -3.47
C GLU A 207 -10.48 -18.71 -3.43
N ARG A 208 -10.33 -20.01 -3.17
CA ARG A 208 -9.03 -20.67 -3.07
C ARG A 208 -8.91 -21.83 -4.06
N CYS A 209 -7.67 -22.16 -4.43
CA CYS A 209 -7.32 -23.38 -5.16
C CYS A 209 -6.13 -24.08 -4.45
N PRO A 210 -5.80 -25.32 -4.82
CA PRO A 210 -4.57 -25.93 -4.33
C PRO A 210 -3.36 -25.05 -4.70
N ALA A 211 -2.52 -24.75 -3.70
CA ALA A 211 -1.25 -24.09 -3.93
C ALA A 211 -0.24 -25.05 -4.54
N ASP A 212 0.74 -24.51 -5.28
CA ASP A 212 1.86 -25.28 -5.76
C ASP A 212 2.69 -25.81 -4.56
N ALA A 213 3.27 -27.00 -4.69
CA ALA A 213 4.04 -27.60 -3.61
C ALA A 213 5.34 -26.82 -3.32
N ASP A 214 5.92 -26.22 -4.33
CA ASP A 214 7.14 -25.40 -4.27
C ASP A 214 6.96 -24.19 -5.20
N PRO A 215 6.22 -23.16 -4.77
CA PRO A 215 5.86 -22.04 -5.64
C PRO A 215 7.08 -21.17 -5.92
N VAL A 216 7.40 -21.00 -7.19
CA VAL A 216 8.40 -20.04 -7.66
C VAL A 216 7.70 -18.82 -8.21
N ILE A 217 7.88 -17.67 -7.55
CA ILE A 217 7.30 -16.38 -7.94
C ILE A 217 8.20 -15.71 -8.98
N ALA A 218 7.64 -15.40 -10.14
CA ALA A 218 8.31 -14.63 -11.18
C ALA A 218 8.16 -13.13 -10.93
N THR A 219 9.25 -12.39 -11.13
CA THR A 219 9.26 -10.93 -10.92
C THR A 219 9.04 -10.12 -12.21
N TYR A 220 9.05 -10.78 -13.37
CA TYR A 220 8.78 -10.18 -14.69
C TYR A 220 9.69 -8.99 -15.04
N GLU A 221 10.88 -8.91 -14.44
CA GLU A 221 11.78 -7.75 -14.54
C GLU A 221 11.11 -6.43 -14.10
N ASP A 222 10.04 -6.52 -13.30
CA ASP A 222 9.28 -5.40 -12.76
C ASP A 222 9.69 -5.16 -11.30
N HIS A 223 10.27 -3.98 -11.03
CA HIS A 223 10.78 -3.64 -9.70
C HIS A 223 9.71 -3.65 -8.61
N ARG A 224 8.43 -3.36 -8.94
CA ARG A 224 7.35 -3.37 -7.96
C ARG A 224 6.86 -4.79 -7.65
N LEU A 225 6.84 -5.68 -8.65
CA LEU A 225 6.49 -7.09 -8.42
C LEU A 225 7.60 -7.85 -7.69
N SER A 226 8.83 -7.32 -7.70
CA SER A 226 9.95 -7.93 -6.97
C SER A 226 9.94 -7.65 -5.47
N LEU A 227 9.10 -6.71 -5.00
CA LEU A 227 9.09 -6.22 -3.61
C LEU A 227 7.83 -6.63 -2.82
N ILE A 228 6.87 -7.29 -3.45
CA ILE A 228 5.59 -7.70 -2.84
C ILE A 228 5.52 -9.20 -2.51
#